data_13a7d3c7cc462729b200adad68d55d5e
#
_entry.id   13a7d3c7cc462729b200adad68d55d5e
#
_cell.length_a   1.000
_cell.length_b   1.000
_cell.length_c   1.000
_cell.angle_alpha   90.00
_cell.angle_beta   90.00
_cell.angle_gamma   90.00
#
_symmetry.space_group_name_H-M   'P 1'
#
loop_
_entity.id
_entity.type
_entity.pdbx_description
1 polymer ?
#
loop_
_entity_poly.entity_id
_entity_poly.type
_entity_poly.pdbx_seq_one_letter_code
_entity_poly.pdbx_strand_id
1 'polypeptide(L)'
;MSTIYDFHTHNLLADNAIINIPADWLLHPSHFAPREGASYSAGIHPWWTVNEEQTKQMLNHLPTLLAHPQVVALGECGIDRLRGANEEEQISIFTRQVAMAEEQRLPVTLHIVRAFDVLLRLLKLLHPTTQWTVHGFRGRPALAQQLLNVGIDLSFGSRYNAESWALTPPDRRHRETDEE
;
A
#
# COMPACT_ATOMS: atom_id res chain seq x y z
N MET A 1 9.17 -21.23 -4.91
CA MET A 1 8.51 -19.99 -4.46
C MET A 1 7.03 -20.15 -4.76
N SER A 2 6.14 -20.04 -3.76
CA SER A 2 4.71 -20.11 -4.02
C SER A 2 4.30 -18.83 -4.77
N THR A 3 3.46 -18.98 -5.79
CA THR A 3 2.93 -17.83 -6.54
C THR A 3 1.97 -17.08 -5.63
N ILE A 4 2.20 -15.77 -5.43
CA ILE A 4 1.24 -14.91 -4.72
C ILE A 4 0.03 -14.70 -5.64
N TYR A 5 -1.15 -15.17 -5.21
CA TYR A 5 -2.39 -15.02 -5.95
C TYR A 5 -3.24 -13.85 -5.46
N ASP A 6 -3.08 -13.47 -4.19
CA ASP A 6 -3.78 -12.38 -3.52
C ASP A 6 -2.80 -11.26 -3.21
N PHE A 7 -2.88 -10.19 -3.97
CA PHE A 7 -1.94 -9.06 -3.87
C PHE A 7 -2.09 -8.29 -2.57
N HIS A 8 -3.28 -8.25 -2.00
CA HIS A 8 -3.56 -7.48 -0.78
C HIS A 8 -4.76 -8.05 -0.03
N THR A 9 -4.59 -8.38 1.24
CA THR A 9 -5.66 -8.84 2.11
C THR A 9 -5.40 -8.48 3.57
N HIS A 10 -6.47 -8.26 4.34
CA HIS A 10 -6.42 -8.11 5.79
C HIS A 10 -6.66 -9.42 6.55
N ASN A 11 -6.93 -10.51 5.84
CA ASN A 11 -7.09 -11.83 6.46
C ASN A 11 -5.74 -12.39 6.92
N LEU A 12 -5.48 -12.34 8.22
CA LEU A 12 -4.23 -12.81 8.83
C LEU A 12 -3.97 -14.32 8.64
N LEU A 13 -4.98 -15.07 8.22
CA LEU A 13 -4.89 -16.53 7.97
C LEU A 13 -4.80 -16.86 6.48
N ALA A 14 -4.76 -15.87 5.59
CA ALA A 14 -4.67 -16.10 4.16
C ALA A 14 -3.36 -16.79 3.77
N ASP A 15 -3.45 -17.70 2.80
CA ASP A 15 -2.29 -18.36 2.18
C ASP A 15 -2.06 -17.81 0.77
N ASN A 16 -0.81 -17.82 0.29
CA ASN A 16 -0.42 -17.29 -1.02
C ASN A 16 -0.84 -15.82 -1.25
N ALA A 17 -0.82 -15.02 -0.19
CA ALA A 17 -1.23 -13.63 -0.17
C ALA A 17 -0.16 -12.72 0.41
N ILE A 18 -0.26 -11.42 0.09
CA ILE A 18 0.41 -10.37 0.86
C ILE A 18 -0.57 -9.88 1.92
N ILE A 19 -0.30 -10.21 3.17
CA ILE A 19 -1.15 -9.90 4.31
C ILE A 19 -0.76 -8.53 4.86
N ASN A 20 -1.71 -7.58 4.85
CA ASN A 20 -1.48 -6.29 5.46
C ASN A 20 -1.55 -6.39 6.98
N ILE A 21 -0.50 -5.96 7.68
CA ILE A 21 -0.47 -6.04 9.15
C ILE A 21 -1.40 -5.01 9.79
N PRO A 22 -2.04 -5.34 10.91
CA PRO A 22 -2.92 -4.41 11.62
C PRO A 22 -2.13 -3.30 12.33
N ALA A 23 -2.79 -2.17 12.62
CA ALA A 23 -2.21 -1.05 13.37
C ALA A 23 -1.62 -1.46 14.72
N ASP A 24 -2.22 -2.44 15.40
CA ASP A 24 -1.72 -2.97 16.67
C ASP A 24 -0.28 -3.46 16.58
N TRP A 25 0.09 -4.12 15.49
CA TRP A 25 1.45 -4.62 15.31
C TRP A 25 2.48 -3.51 15.01
N LEU A 26 2.02 -2.39 14.48
CA LEU A 26 2.85 -1.18 14.33
C LEU A 26 3.04 -0.45 15.65
N LEU A 27 2.00 -0.42 16.49
CA LEU A 27 2.09 0.18 17.84
C LEU A 27 2.86 -0.72 18.80
N HIS A 28 2.72 -2.02 18.65
CA HIS A 28 3.33 -3.06 19.50
C HIS A 28 4.07 -4.09 18.64
N PRO A 29 5.30 -3.81 18.16
CA PRO A 29 6.02 -4.72 17.26
C PRO A 29 6.25 -6.13 17.81
N SER A 30 6.23 -6.30 19.15
CA SER A 30 6.28 -7.62 19.79
C SER A 30 5.05 -8.51 19.51
N HIS A 31 3.96 -7.93 19.05
CA HIS A 31 2.75 -8.67 18.63
C HIS A 31 2.89 -9.22 17.21
N PHE A 32 3.86 -8.76 16.43
CA PHE A 32 4.13 -9.31 15.10
C PHE A 32 4.70 -10.71 15.22
N ALA A 33 3.84 -11.71 15.02
CA ALA A 33 4.17 -13.11 15.03
C ALA A 33 3.90 -13.72 13.64
N PRO A 34 4.85 -13.59 12.71
CA PRO A 34 4.65 -14.02 11.33
C PRO A 34 4.54 -15.54 11.24
N ARG A 35 3.58 -16.03 10.45
CA ARG A 35 3.43 -17.47 10.18
C ARG A 35 4.52 -17.91 9.19
N GLU A 36 4.99 -19.14 9.34
CA GLU A 36 5.94 -19.73 8.42
C GLU A 36 5.40 -19.71 6.98
N GLY A 37 6.21 -19.23 6.04
CA GLY A 37 5.86 -19.16 4.62
C GLY A 37 4.88 -18.04 4.22
N ALA A 38 4.32 -17.28 5.17
CA ALA A 38 3.48 -16.13 4.85
C ALA A 38 4.28 -14.90 4.44
N SER A 39 3.69 -14.02 3.63
CA SER A 39 4.24 -12.73 3.22
C SER A 39 3.37 -11.59 3.74
N TYR A 40 4.02 -10.50 4.13
CA TYR A 40 3.34 -9.37 4.75
C TYR A 40 3.66 -8.05 4.06
N SER A 41 2.74 -7.09 4.17
CA SER A 41 3.00 -5.67 3.96
C SER A 41 2.87 -4.92 5.28
N ALA A 42 3.73 -3.92 5.49
CA ALA A 42 3.71 -3.07 6.67
C ALA A 42 3.75 -1.61 6.25
N GLY A 43 2.81 -0.82 6.74
CA GLY A 43 2.69 0.60 6.45
C GLY A 43 1.65 1.26 7.34
N ILE A 44 1.66 2.59 7.36
CA ILE A 44 0.71 3.38 8.13
C ILE A 44 -0.40 3.80 7.19
N HIS A 45 -1.57 3.18 7.38
CA HIS A 45 -2.78 3.49 6.65
C HIS A 45 -3.21 4.95 6.93
N PRO A 46 -3.70 5.72 5.95
CA PRO A 46 -4.12 7.11 6.17
C PRO A 46 -5.20 7.26 7.26
N TRP A 47 -6.04 6.27 7.48
CA TRP A 47 -7.05 6.31 8.55
C TRP A 47 -6.47 6.26 9.97
N TRP A 48 -5.26 5.76 10.14
CA TRP A 48 -4.60 5.64 11.45
C TRP A 48 -3.84 6.90 11.86
N THR A 49 -3.87 7.94 11.03
CA THR A 49 -3.07 9.16 11.22
C THR A 49 -3.73 10.23 12.10
N VAL A 50 -4.92 9.97 12.63
CA VAL A 50 -5.71 10.94 13.43
C VAL A 50 -5.05 11.28 14.77
N ASN A 51 -4.35 10.33 15.38
CA ASN A 51 -3.64 10.51 16.63
C ASN A 51 -2.14 10.71 16.37
N GLU A 52 -1.65 11.92 16.60
CA GLU A 52 -0.27 12.31 16.31
C GLU A 52 0.76 11.46 17.07
N GLU A 53 0.50 11.18 18.36
CA GLU A 53 1.42 10.38 19.18
C GLU A 53 1.50 8.93 18.70
N GLN A 54 0.38 8.30 18.41
CA GLN A 54 0.36 6.95 17.83
C GLN A 54 1.02 6.92 16.46
N THR A 55 0.80 7.93 15.63
CA THR A 55 1.45 8.05 14.33
C THR A 55 2.97 8.13 14.46
N LYS A 56 3.48 8.91 15.41
CA LYS A 56 4.92 8.98 15.70
C LYS A 56 5.47 7.63 16.15
N GLN A 57 4.75 6.93 17.03
CA GLN A 57 5.14 5.59 17.48
C GLN A 57 5.20 4.60 16.32
N MET A 58 4.17 4.56 15.47
CA MET A 58 4.15 3.71 14.28
C MET A 58 5.31 4.02 13.32
N LEU A 59 5.58 5.30 13.06
CA LEU A 59 6.71 5.73 12.22
C LEU A 59 8.07 5.30 12.80
N ASN A 60 8.22 5.31 14.12
CA ASN A 60 9.44 4.87 14.78
C ASN A 60 9.64 3.34 14.71
N HIS A 61 8.57 2.58 14.76
CA HIS A 61 8.62 1.11 14.73
C HIS A 61 8.68 0.54 13.30
N LEU A 62 8.13 1.26 12.31
CA LEU A 62 8.01 0.78 10.94
C LEU A 62 9.32 0.28 10.33
N PRO A 63 10.47 0.96 10.46
CA PRO A 63 11.74 0.47 9.89
C PRO A 63 12.13 -0.93 10.38
N THR A 64 11.88 -1.25 11.66
CA THR A 64 12.16 -2.58 12.22
C THR A 64 11.28 -3.66 11.58
N LEU A 65 10.00 -3.37 11.36
CA LEU A 65 9.09 -4.28 10.69
C LEU A 65 9.45 -4.48 9.22
N LEU A 66 9.80 -3.40 8.51
CA LEU A 66 10.21 -3.45 7.10
C LEU A 66 11.51 -4.25 6.88
N ALA A 67 12.38 -4.32 7.89
CA ALA A 67 13.61 -5.12 7.83
C ALA A 67 13.36 -6.64 8.00
N HIS A 68 12.14 -7.05 8.39
CA HIS A 68 11.83 -8.46 8.56
C HIS A 68 11.71 -9.17 7.19
N PRO A 69 12.34 -10.35 6.99
CA PRO A 69 12.41 -11.00 5.68
C PRO A 69 11.05 -11.43 5.10
N GLN A 70 10.02 -11.59 5.92
CA GLN A 70 8.67 -11.89 5.47
C GLN A 70 7.84 -10.63 5.14
N VAL A 71 8.34 -9.42 5.42
CA VAL A 71 7.73 -8.17 4.97
C VAL A 71 8.26 -7.85 3.59
N VAL A 72 7.41 -8.02 2.57
CA VAL A 72 7.77 -7.99 1.16
C VAL A 72 7.33 -6.69 0.46
N ALA A 73 6.55 -5.85 1.13
CA ALA A 73 6.08 -4.57 0.61
C ALA A 73 5.89 -3.56 1.74
N LEU A 74 6.07 -2.29 1.44
CA LEU A 74 5.58 -1.21 2.28
C LEU A 74 4.12 -0.92 1.90
N GLY A 75 3.26 -0.91 2.87
CA GLY A 75 1.84 -0.63 2.70
C GLY A 75 0.97 -1.34 3.74
N GLU A 76 -0.21 -0.97 3.80
CA GLU A 76 -0.97 0.02 3.04
C GLU A 76 -0.61 1.44 3.50
N CYS A 77 -0.32 2.31 2.57
CA CYS A 77 -0.05 3.72 2.86
C CYS A 77 -0.65 4.60 1.75
N GLY A 78 -0.80 5.87 1.97
CA GLY A 78 -1.33 6.75 0.93
C GLY A 78 -2.06 7.96 1.45
N ILE A 79 -3.05 8.42 0.65
CA ILE A 79 -3.82 9.64 0.90
C ILE A 79 -5.31 9.35 0.75
N ASP A 80 -6.07 9.65 1.79
CA ASP A 80 -7.54 9.58 1.79
C ASP A 80 -8.12 10.95 2.18
N ARG A 81 -8.78 11.64 1.23
CA ARG A 81 -9.42 12.95 1.49
C ARG A 81 -10.70 12.85 2.31
N LEU A 82 -11.18 11.64 2.59
CA LEU A 82 -12.42 11.42 3.35
C LEU A 82 -12.17 11.06 4.81
N ARG A 83 -10.97 10.55 5.14
CA ARG A 83 -10.63 10.02 6.46
C ARG A 83 -9.17 10.27 6.82
N GLY A 84 -8.87 10.16 8.12
CA GLY A 84 -7.51 10.35 8.64
C GLY A 84 -7.24 11.80 9.04
N ALA A 85 -5.98 12.13 9.19
CA ALA A 85 -5.51 13.50 9.41
C ALA A 85 -5.80 14.39 8.19
N ASN A 86 -5.49 15.69 8.27
CA ASN A 86 -5.58 16.57 7.11
C ASN A 86 -4.60 16.14 5.99
N GLU A 87 -4.83 16.63 4.77
CA GLU A 87 -4.05 16.22 3.59
C GLU A 87 -2.55 16.48 3.74
N GLU A 88 -2.15 17.62 4.33
CA GLU A 88 -0.73 17.98 4.50
C GLU A 88 -0.01 17.01 5.44
N GLU A 89 -0.64 16.63 6.53
CA GLU A 89 -0.12 15.64 7.48
C GLU A 89 -0.03 14.25 6.83
N GLN A 90 -1.07 13.82 6.11
CA GLN A 90 -1.04 12.56 5.37
C GLN A 90 0.09 12.55 4.33
N ILE A 91 0.31 13.64 3.59
CA ILE A 91 1.42 13.78 2.63
C ILE A 91 2.77 13.65 3.35
N SER A 92 2.94 14.31 4.49
CA SER A 92 4.18 14.23 5.29
C SER A 92 4.47 12.80 5.73
N ILE A 93 3.46 12.10 6.27
CA ILE A 93 3.55 10.71 6.72
C ILE A 93 3.84 9.76 5.54
N PHE A 94 3.14 9.95 4.42
CA PHE A 94 3.34 9.18 3.20
C PHE A 94 4.76 9.35 2.64
N THR A 95 5.25 10.59 2.55
CA THR A 95 6.60 10.88 2.04
C THR A 95 7.69 10.21 2.88
N ARG A 96 7.53 10.20 4.21
CA ARG A 96 8.45 9.49 5.10
C ARG A 96 8.43 7.98 4.86
N GLN A 97 7.27 7.40 4.64
CA GLN A 97 7.12 5.98 4.32
C GLN A 97 7.75 5.63 2.96
N VAL A 98 7.55 6.48 1.95
CA VAL A 98 8.22 6.30 0.65
C VAL A 98 9.74 6.27 0.79
N ALA A 99 10.32 7.18 1.59
CA ALA A 99 11.77 7.17 1.85
C ALA A 99 12.23 5.86 2.51
N MET A 100 11.45 5.29 3.44
CA MET A 100 11.75 3.99 4.05
C MET A 100 11.67 2.84 3.03
N ALA A 101 10.68 2.88 2.12
CA ALA A 101 10.55 1.89 1.06
C ALA A 101 11.74 1.91 0.10
N GLU A 102 12.19 3.11 -0.29
CA GLU A 102 13.38 3.29 -1.14
C GLU A 102 14.65 2.74 -0.46
N GLU A 103 14.85 3.03 0.83
CA GLU A 103 15.98 2.53 1.62
C GLU A 103 15.99 1.00 1.68
N GLN A 104 14.84 0.37 1.91
CA GLN A 104 14.68 -1.07 2.00
C GLN A 104 14.47 -1.75 0.64
N ARG A 105 14.34 -0.98 -0.45
CA ARG A 105 14.03 -1.46 -1.82
C ARG A 105 12.75 -2.29 -1.87
N LEU A 106 11.72 -1.86 -1.15
CA LEU A 106 10.43 -2.53 -1.10
C LEU A 106 9.45 -1.86 -2.07
N PRO A 107 8.63 -2.63 -2.79
CA PRO A 107 7.49 -2.07 -3.52
C PRO A 107 6.48 -1.47 -2.56
N VAL A 108 5.65 -0.55 -3.07
CA VAL A 108 4.68 0.19 -2.25
C VAL A 108 3.26 -0.10 -2.69
N THR A 109 2.43 -0.53 -1.72
CA THR A 109 0.98 -0.72 -1.90
C THR A 109 0.25 0.52 -1.42
N LEU A 110 -0.52 1.14 -2.33
CA LEU A 110 -1.09 2.47 -2.16
C LEU A 110 -2.60 2.44 -1.94
N HIS A 111 -3.05 3.09 -0.88
CA HIS A 111 -4.44 3.46 -0.64
C HIS A 111 -4.68 4.91 -1.08
N ILE A 112 -5.46 5.11 -2.13
CA ILE A 112 -5.71 6.45 -2.68
C ILE A 112 -7.21 6.69 -2.85
N VAL A 113 -7.75 7.61 -2.05
CA VAL A 113 -9.17 7.99 -2.11
C VAL A 113 -9.30 9.47 -2.43
N ARG A 114 -9.89 9.78 -3.60
CA ARG A 114 -10.10 11.15 -4.11
C ARG A 114 -8.83 12.02 -4.16
N ALA A 115 -7.65 11.43 -4.24
CA ALA A 115 -6.34 12.09 -4.15
C ALA A 115 -5.37 11.68 -5.27
N PHE A 116 -5.87 11.23 -6.42
CA PHE A 116 -5.00 10.82 -7.54
C PHE A 116 -4.17 11.98 -8.12
N ASP A 117 -4.68 13.20 -8.06
CA ASP A 117 -3.94 14.42 -8.39
C ASP A 117 -2.73 14.63 -7.47
N VAL A 118 -2.90 14.38 -6.18
CA VAL A 118 -1.81 14.43 -5.19
C VAL A 118 -0.81 13.30 -5.45
N LEU A 119 -1.28 12.07 -5.68
CA LEU A 119 -0.42 10.93 -5.98
C LEU A 119 0.50 11.21 -7.19
N LEU A 120 -0.07 11.68 -8.29
CA LEU A 120 0.69 11.98 -9.50
C LEU A 120 1.70 13.12 -9.30
N ARG A 121 1.35 14.13 -8.51
CA ARG A 121 2.27 15.19 -8.12
C ARG A 121 3.42 14.67 -7.27
N LEU A 122 3.13 13.82 -6.27
CA LEU A 122 4.14 13.23 -5.39
C LEU A 122 5.05 12.27 -6.14
N LEU A 123 4.52 11.45 -7.04
CA LEU A 123 5.32 10.59 -7.91
C LEU A 123 6.36 11.40 -8.71
N LYS A 124 5.91 12.51 -9.30
CA LYS A 124 6.78 13.41 -10.07
C LYS A 124 7.80 14.15 -9.20
N LEU A 125 7.48 14.42 -7.93
CA LEU A 125 8.36 15.12 -7.00
C LEU A 125 9.41 14.17 -6.39
N LEU A 126 8.97 12.98 -5.98
CA LEU A 126 9.79 12.04 -5.22
C LEU A 126 10.67 11.16 -6.10
N HIS A 127 10.31 10.97 -7.39
CA HIS A 127 11.04 10.11 -8.33
C HIS A 127 11.38 8.72 -7.75
N PRO A 128 10.38 7.96 -7.26
CA PRO A 128 10.67 6.67 -6.62
C PRO A 128 11.30 5.69 -7.61
N THR A 129 12.19 4.85 -7.11
CA THR A 129 12.80 3.75 -7.88
C THR A 129 12.09 2.41 -7.62
N THR A 130 11.35 2.32 -6.52
CA THR A 130 10.55 1.14 -6.18
C THR A 130 9.20 1.15 -6.91
N GLN A 131 8.66 -0.04 -7.15
CA GLN A 131 7.36 -0.19 -7.83
C GLN A 131 6.22 0.28 -6.94
N TRP A 132 5.33 1.11 -7.48
CA TRP A 132 4.09 1.53 -6.82
C TRP A 132 2.88 0.83 -7.44
N THR A 133 1.98 0.34 -6.59
CA THR A 133 0.73 -0.29 -7.00
C THR A 133 -0.44 0.32 -6.24
N VAL A 134 -1.44 0.82 -6.96
CA VAL A 134 -2.70 1.24 -6.34
C VAL A 134 -3.57 0.01 -6.11
N HIS A 135 -3.88 -0.29 -4.83
CA HIS A 135 -4.81 -1.35 -4.48
C HIS A 135 -6.27 -0.91 -4.57
N GLY A 136 -7.20 -1.87 -4.62
CA GLY A 136 -8.63 -1.60 -4.65
C GLY A 136 -9.08 -0.71 -5.80
N PHE A 137 -8.40 -0.75 -6.95
CA PHE A 137 -8.65 0.20 -8.03
C PHE A 137 -10.04 -0.01 -8.67
N ARG A 138 -10.86 1.05 -8.65
CA ARG A 138 -12.22 1.08 -9.20
C ARG A 138 -12.41 2.19 -10.24
N GLY A 139 -11.33 2.88 -10.59
CA GLY A 139 -11.34 4.04 -11.47
C GLY A 139 -11.73 3.71 -12.92
N ARG A 140 -12.11 4.74 -13.66
CA ARG A 140 -12.43 4.64 -15.10
C ARG A 140 -11.18 4.39 -15.94
N PRO A 141 -11.34 3.88 -17.18
CA PRO A 141 -10.22 3.56 -18.09
C PRO A 141 -9.21 4.71 -18.30
N ALA A 142 -9.69 5.95 -18.40
CA ALA A 142 -8.82 7.10 -18.56
C ALA A 142 -7.84 7.30 -17.39
N LEU A 143 -8.31 7.10 -16.15
CA LEU A 143 -7.46 7.16 -14.96
C LEU A 143 -6.51 5.95 -14.91
N ALA A 144 -7.01 4.75 -15.21
CA ALA A 144 -6.16 3.56 -15.29
C ALA A 144 -5.00 3.77 -16.27
N GLN A 145 -5.31 4.25 -17.49
CA GLN A 145 -4.29 4.52 -18.49
C GLN A 145 -3.28 5.58 -18.03
N GLN A 146 -3.75 6.64 -17.36
CA GLN A 146 -2.88 7.69 -16.82
C GLN A 146 -1.89 7.14 -15.79
N LEU A 147 -2.36 6.29 -14.86
CA LEU A 147 -1.52 5.65 -13.85
C LEU A 147 -0.52 4.69 -14.47
N LEU A 148 -0.96 3.86 -15.41
CA LEU A 148 -0.09 2.94 -16.14
C LEU A 148 1.00 3.68 -16.93
N ASN A 149 0.67 4.79 -17.57
CA ASN A 149 1.64 5.59 -18.35
C ASN A 149 2.77 6.17 -17.50
N VAL A 150 2.53 6.38 -16.20
CA VAL A 150 3.57 6.88 -15.28
C VAL A 150 4.23 5.77 -14.45
N GLY A 151 3.98 4.50 -14.80
CA GLY A 151 4.66 3.36 -14.18
C GLY A 151 3.98 2.78 -12.94
N ILE A 152 2.76 3.21 -12.59
CA ILE A 152 2.00 2.68 -11.46
C ILE A 152 1.18 1.47 -11.88
N ASP A 153 1.30 0.36 -11.15
CA ASP A 153 0.51 -0.85 -11.35
C ASP A 153 -0.86 -0.76 -10.65
N LEU A 154 -1.77 -1.63 -11.03
CA LEU A 154 -3.13 -1.64 -10.51
C LEU A 154 -3.51 -3.00 -9.93
N SER A 155 -4.08 -3.00 -8.73
CA SER A 155 -4.68 -4.17 -8.10
C SER A 155 -6.19 -4.00 -8.00
N PHE A 156 -6.91 -5.07 -8.27
CA PHE A 156 -8.36 -5.07 -8.46
C PHE A 156 -9.02 -6.07 -7.52
N GLY A 157 -9.88 -5.57 -6.65
CA GLY A 157 -10.78 -6.36 -5.82
C GLY A 157 -12.04 -6.81 -6.55
N SER A 158 -13.08 -7.20 -5.81
CA SER A 158 -14.35 -7.71 -6.39
C SER A 158 -15.16 -6.65 -7.15
N ARG A 159 -15.02 -5.38 -6.81
CA ARG A 159 -15.78 -4.23 -7.36
C ARG A 159 -14.94 -3.40 -8.32
N TYR A 160 -14.52 -3.96 -9.42
CA TYR A 160 -13.66 -3.26 -10.38
C TYR A 160 -14.43 -2.80 -11.64
N ASN A 161 -13.84 -1.82 -12.34
CA ASN A 161 -14.30 -1.42 -13.66
C ASN A 161 -13.74 -2.40 -14.71
N ALA A 162 -14.63 -3.10 -15.44
CA ALA A 162 -14.25 -4.14 -16.39
C ALA A 162 -13.37 -3.63 -17.55
N GLU A 163 -13.60 -2.40 -18.03
CA GLU A 163 -12.79 -1.81 -19.09
C GLU A 163 -11.40 -1.45 -18.59
N SER A 164 -11.29 -0.93 -17.34
CA SER A 164 -10.00 -0.65 -16.69
C SER A 164 -9.21 -1.93 -16.46
N TRP A 165 -9.87 -3.01 -16.05
CA TRP A 165 -9.27 -4.32 -15.96
C TRP A 165 -8.75 -4.81 -17.32
N ALA A 166 -9.57 -4.73 -18.37
CA ALA A 166 -9.22 -5.25 -19.70
C ALA A 166 -8.03 -4.50 -20.33
N LEU A 167 -7.94 -3.17 -20.11
CA LEU A 167 -6.83 -2.37 -20.66
C LEU A 167 -5.52 -2.51 -19.88
N THR A 168 -5.57 -2.98 -18.62
CA THR A 168 -4.36 -3.13 -17.80
C THR A 168 -3.57 -4.36 -18.25
N PRO A 169 -2.28 -4.21 -18.61
CA PRO A 169 -1.44 -5.35 -19.03
C PRO A 169 -1.38 -6.43 -17.94
N PRO A 170 -1.35 -7.73 -18.33
CA PRO A 170 -1.36 -8.84 -17.37
C PRO A 170 -0.21 -8.83 -16.35
N ASP A 171 0.95 -8.36 -16.74
CA ASP A 171 2.15 -8.23 -15.90
C ASP A 171 2.12 -7.04 -14.94
N ARG A 172 1.13 -6.15 -15.11
CA ARG A 172 0.94 -4.95 -14.29
C ARG A 172 -0.43 -4.94 -13.58
N ARG A 173 -1.13 -6.05 -13.66
CA ARG A 173 -2.49 -6.25 -13.18
C ARG A 173 -2.51 -7.30 -12.09
N HIS A 174 -2.93 -6.90 -10.90
CA HIS A 174 -3.00 -7.78 -9.74
C HIS A 174 -4.45 -8.03 -9.34
N ARG A 175 -4.68 -9.11 -8.62
CA ARG A 175 -5.96 -9.42 -7.95
C ARG A 175 -5.79 -9.37 -6.45
N GLU A 176 -6.85 -8.98 -5.77
CA GLU A 176 -6.88 -8.93 -4.32
C GLU A 176 -8.26 -9.34 -3.77
N THR A 177 -8.27 -9.74 -2.50
CA THR A 177 -9.50 -10.07 -1.76
C THR A 177 -9.77 -9.08 -0.63
N ASP A 178 -9.22 -7.88 -0.74
CA ASP A 178 -9.54 -6.82 0.20
C ASP A 178 -11.01 -6.40 0.03
N GLU A 179 -11.81 -6.71 1.05
CA GLU A 179 -13.22 -6.36 1.12
C GLU A 179 -13.40 -5.14 2.03
N GLU A 180 -13.14 -3.95 1.48
CA GLU A 180 -13.60 -2.70 2.08
C GLU A 180 -15.04 -2.34 1.69
#